data_36c63845d23bdf18bd0f20e0711dc1bb
#
_entry.id   36c63845d23bdf18bd0f20e0711dc1bb
#
_cell.length_a   1.000
_cell.length_b   1.000
_cell.length_c   1.000
_cell.angle_alpha   90.00
_cell.angle_beta   90.00
_cell.angle_gamma   90.00
#
_symmetry.space_group_name_H-M   'P 1'
#
loop_
_entity.id
_entity.type
_entity.pdbx_description
1 polymer ?
#
loop_
_entity_poly.entity_id
_entity_poly.type
_entity_poly.pdbx_seq_one_letter_code
_entity_poly.pdbx_strand_id
1 'polypeptide(L)'
;KLALMAGTSTRVFDHFEAEYLGSTKAALQSIERLADLIPGHEKDKVAKAVVTALESADLIVQQMELEARSTSGETKAQLVAQAKDYKSGIATLRRKLKEAQTAVTTKSQEAQRAELFSVADPTLRKEAETQHARLLQSTERMQKGTDKLRAARQVAPPSPA
;
A
#
# COMPACT_ATOMS: atom_id res chain seq x y z
N LYS A 1 34.99 15.53 -33.53
CA LYS A 1 35.05 15.49 -32.03
C LYS A 1 33.67 15.43 -31.39
N LEU A 2 32.64 16.13 -31.91
CA LEU A 2 31.28 16.12 -31.35
C LEU A 2 30.55 14.74 -31.51
N ALA A 3 30.71 14.05 -32.62
CA ALA A 3 30.09 12.76 -32.88
C ALA A 3 30.63 11.64 -31.98
N LEU A 4 31.90 11.73 -31.55
CA LEU A 4 32.49 10.73 -30.65
C LEU A 4 31.99 10.88 -29.22
N MET A 5 31.69 12.12 -28.79
CA MET A 5 31.12 12.38 -27.44
C MET A 5 29.65 11.95 -27.31
N ALA A 6 28.86 12.09 -28.38
CA ALA A 6 27.46 11.62 -28.39
C ALA A 6 27.36 10.09 -28.27
N GLY A 7 28.27 9.34 -28.93
CA GLY A 7 28.28 7.88 -28.85
C GLY A 7 28.72 7.31 -27.51
N THR A 8 29.55 8.01 -26.74
CA THR A 8 29.95 7.61 -25.39
C THR A 8 28.85 7.86 -24.37
N SER A 9 28.17 9.01 -24.43
CA SER A 9 27.07 9.35 -23.54
C SER A 9 25.88 8.38 -23.69
N THR A 10 25.55 7.98 -24.90
CA THR A 10 24.49 6.98 -25.15
C THR A 10 24.86 5.61 -24.54
N ARG A 11 26.11 5.17 -24.68
CA ARG A 11 26.55 3.89 -24.09
C ARG A 11 26.52 3.87 -22.57
N VAL A 12 26.83 4.99 -21.92
CA VAL A 12 26.75 5.14 -20.48
C VAL A 12 25.29 5.09 -20.02
N PHE A 13 24.41 5.76 -20.75
CA PHE A 13 22.97 5.72 -20.49
C PHE A 13 22.40 4.29 -20.65
N ASP A 14 22.76 3.58 -21.73
CA ASP A 14 22.35 2.20 -21.98
C ASP A 14 22.82 1.25 -20.85
N HIS A 15 24.00 1.49 -20.28
CA HIS A 15 24.51 0.74 -19.15
C HIS A 15 23.62 0.94 -17.90
N PHE A 16 23.31 2.18 -17.55
CA PHE A 16 22.41 2.51 -16.45
C PHE A 16 21.00 1.99 -16.68
N GLU A 17 20.52 2.00 -17.92
CA GLU A 17 19.23 1.41 -18.29
C GLU A 17 19.19 -0.10 -18.01
N ALA A 18 20.21 -0.83 -18.40
CA ALA A 18 20.30 -2.27 -18.16
C ALA A 18 20.34 -2.58 -16.65
N GLU A 19 21.08 -1.80 -15.88
CA GLU A 19 21.15 -1.92 -14.41
C GLU A 19 19.81 -1.60 -13.74
N TYR A 20 19.13 -0.54 -14.17
CA TYR A 20 17.80 -0.17 -13.73
C TYR A 20 16.78 -1.28 -14.02
N LEU A 21 16.76 -1.82 -15.23
CA LEU A 21 15.84 -2.88 -15.61
C LEU A 21 16.09 -4.17 -14.81
N GLY A 22 17.34 -4.51 -14.53
CA GLY A 22 17.72 -5.62 -13.66
C GLY A 22 17.18 -5.44 -12.24
N SER A 23 17.44 -4.28 -11.63
CA SER A 23 17.02 -3.96 -10.26
C SER A 23 15.50 -3.91 -10.12
N THR A 24 14.80 -3.26 -11.05
CA THR A 24 13.33 -3.14 -11.01
C THR A 24 12.63 -4.47 -11.27
N LYS A 25 13.16 -5.33 -12.14
CA LYS A 25 12.64 -6.69 -12.36
C LYS A 25 12.76 -7.54 -11.10
N ALA A 26 13.91 -7.52 -10.44
CA ALA A 26 14.13 -8.23 -9.17
C ALA A 26 13.21 -7.69 -8.06
N ALA A 27 13.06 -6.37 -7.98
CA ALA A 27 12.13 -5.74 -7.03
C ALA A 27 10.67 -6.16 -7.28
N LEU A 28 10.23 -6.20 -8.54
CA LEU A 28 8.87 -6.62 -8.91
C LEU A 28 8.60 -8.08 -8.49
N GLN A 29 9.51 -9.00 -8.80
CA GLN A 29 9.40 -10.39 -8.39
C GLN A 29 9.36 -10.55 -6.87
N SER A 30 10.13 -9.74 -6.15
CA SER A 30 10.12 -9.74 -4.69
C SER A 30 8.82 -9.18 -4.12
N ILE A 31 8.20 -8.18 -4.76
CA ILE A 31 6.88 -7.65 -4.38
C ILE A 31 5.78 -8.70 -4.59
N GLU A 32 5.82 -9.45 -5.70
CA GLU A 32 4.88 -10.54 -5.97
C GLU A 32 4.99 -11.64 -4.90
N ARG A 33 6.22 -12.05 -4.58
CA ARG A 33 6.46 -13.02 -3.48
C ARG A 33 6.01 -12.49 -2.12
N LEU A 34 6.14 -11.19 -1.88
CA LEU A 34 5.71 -10.56 -0.63
C LEU A 34 4.19 -10.67 -0.42
N ALA A 35 3.41 -10.67 -1.50
CA ALA A 35 1.96 -10.84 -1.44
C ALA A 35 1.54 -12.23 -0.94
N ASP A 36 2.37 -13.24 -1.11
CA ASP A 36 2.10 -14.62 -0.70
C ASP A 36 2.67 -14.97 0.69
N LEU A 37 3.56 -14.12 1.24
CA LEU A 37 4.20 -14.37 2.53
C LEU A 37 3.28 -14.03 3.71
N ILE A 38 3.28 -14.90 4.71
CA ILE A 38 2.60 -14.68 6.00
C ILE A 38 3.29 -13.53 6.75
N PRO A 39 2.55 -12.68 7.48
CA PRO A 39 3.14 -11.64 8.32
C PRO A 39 4.15 -12.19 9.31
N GLY A 40 5.35 -11.61 9.34
CA GLY A 40 6.43 -12.05 10.20
C GLY A 40 7.79 -11.52 9.75
N HIS A 41 8.84 -11.94 10.44
CA HIS A 41 10.21 -11.48 10.22
C HIS A 41 10.69 -11.66 8.77
N GLU A 42 10.32 -12.76 8.11
CA GLU A 42 10.66 -13.03 6.70
C GLU A 42 10.05 -11.98 5.77
N LYS A 43 8.78 -11.64 5.98
CA LYS A 43 8.09 -10.61 5.21
C LYS A 43 8.75 -9.25 5.36
N ASP A 44 9.09 -8.87 6.59
CA ASP A 44 9.75 -7.60 6.87
C ASP A 44 11.14 -7.54 6.25
N LYS A 45 11.87 -8.65 6.23
CA LYS A 45 13.17 -8.76 5.60
C LYS A 45 13.08 -8.57 4.08
N VAL A 46 12.12 -9.24 3.43
CA VAL A 46 11.89 -9.08 1.98
C VAL A 46 11.43 -7.66 1.67
N ALA A 47 10.52 -7.08 2.46
CA ALA A 47 10.07 -5.71 2.26
C ALA A 47 11.23 -4.69 2.35
N LYS A 48 12.12 -4.83 3.33
CA LYS A 48 13.31 -3.99 3.47
C LYS A 48 14.25 -4.15 2.27
N ALA A 49 14.48 -5.39 1.80
CA ALA A 49 15.31 -5.63 0.62
C ALA A 49 14.74 -4.96 -0.63
N VAL A 50 13.42 -4.98 -0.82
CA VAL A 50 12.75 -4.28 -1.92
C VAL A 50 12.91 -2.77 -1.81
N VAL A 51 12.77 -2.19 -0.60
CA VAL A 51 12.98 -0.75 -0.38
C VAL A 51 14.40 -0.36 -0.80
N THR A 52 15.42 -1.10 -0.33
CA THR A 52 16.82 -0.84 -0.69
C THR A 52 17.07 -0.96 -2.19
N ALA A 53 16.45 -1.96 -2.86
CA ALA A 53 16.57 -2.10 -4.31
C ALA A 53 15.92 -0.92 -5.07
N LEU A 54 14.77 -0.42 -4.60
CA LEU A 54 14.11 0.76 -5.18
C LEU A 54 14.88 2.07 -4.92
N GLU A 55 15.56 2.18 -3.78
CA GLU A 55 16.46 3.32 -3.48
C GLU A 55 17.67 3.29 -4.42
N SER A 56 18.27 2.12 -4.64
CA SER A 56 19.37 1.96 -5.61
C SER A 56 18.91 2.30 -7.03
N ALA A 57 17.72 1.83 -7.44
CA ALA A 57 17.15 2.18 -8.74
C ALA A 57 16.90 3.70 -8.89
N ASP A 58 16.50 4.38 -7.82
CA ASP A 58 16.31 5.84 -7.82
C ASP A 58 17.64 6.59 -8.05
N LEU A 59 18.73 6.11 -7.44
CA LEU A 59 20.08 6.65 -7.67
C LEU A 59 20.53 6.44 -9.11
N ILE A 60 20.27 5.27 -9.70
CA ILE A 60 20.57 5.00 -11.10
C ILE A 60 19.80 5.97 -12.01
N VAL A 61 18.52 6.20 -11.78
CA VAL A 61 17.72 7.15 -12.55
C VAL A 61 18.24 8.57 -12.41
N GLN A 62 18.74 8.98 -11.24
CA GLN A 62 19.38 10.28 -11.05
C GLN A 62 20.65 10.40 -11.90
N GLN A 63 21.47 9.34 -11.98
CA GLN A 63 22.64 9.32 -12.87
C GLN A 63 22.24 9.41 -14.35
N MET A 64 21.17 8.69 -14.74
CA MET A 64 20.61 8.80 -16.10
C MET A 64 20.12 10.21 -16.41
N GLU A 65 19.46 10.89 -15.46
CA GLU A 65 19.03 12.29 -15.63
C GLU A 65 20.23 13.24 -15.82
N LEU A 66 21.32 13.04 -15.07
CA LEU A 66 22.54 13.84 -15.20
C LEU A 66 23.20 13.59 -16.57
N GLU A 67 23.31 12.34 -16.99
CA GLU A 67 23.89 11.98 -18.28
C GLU A 67 23.04 12.51 -19.45
N ALA A 68 21.72 12.39 -19.37
CA ALA A 68 20.80 12.95 -20.34
C ALA A 68 20.93 14.49 -20.47
N ARG A 69 21.20 15.19 -19.36
CA ARG A 69 21.41 16.65 -19.38
C ARG A 69 22.76 17.02 -19.97
N SER A 70 23.79 16.19 -19.81
CA SER A 70 25.13 16.41 -20.38
C SER A 70 25.16 16.17 -21.90
N THR A 71 24.22 15.39 -22.41
CA THR A 71 24.07 15.13 -23.85
C THR A 71 23.54 16.36 -24.58
N SER A 72 24.03 16.60 -25.79
CA SER A 72 23.59 17.69 -26.67
C SER A 72 22.83 17.16 -27.89
N GLY A 73 21.99 18.00 -28.47
CA GLY A 73 21.26 17.66 -29.69
C GLY A 73 19.88 17.07 -29.44
N GLU A 74 19.32 16.45 -30.47
CA GLU A 74 17.94 15.91 -30.48
C GLU A 74 17.76 14.72 -29.52
N THR A 75 18.83 13.93 -29.32
CA THR A 75 18.85 12.79 -28.40
C THR A 75 18.65 13.17 -26.94
N LYS A 76 19.03 14.40 -26.55
CA LYS A 76 18.83 14.92 -25.19
C LYS A 76 17.36 14.85 -24.73
N ALA A 77 16.45 15.30 -25.58
CA ALA A 77 15.01 15.33 -25.26
C ALA A 77 14.47 13.92 -25.04
N GLN A 78 14.90 12.96 -25.85
CA GLN A 78 14.52 11.55 -25.75
C GLN A 78 15.04 10.92 -24.47
N LEU A 79 16.33 11.09 -24.13
CA LEU A 79 16.92 10.55 -22.92
C LEU A 79 16.31 11.15 -21.63
N VAL A 80 16.01 12.43 -21.64
CA VAL A 80 15.32 13.09 -20.51
C VAL A 80 13.89 12.55 -20.34
N ALA A 81 13.17 12.29 -21.43
CA ALA A 81 11.84 11.70 -21.38
C ALA A 81 11.89 10.26 -20.82
N GLN A 82 12.83 9.42 -21.30
CA GLN A 82 13.04 8.07 -20.79
C GLN A 82 13.38 8.06 -19.29
N ALA A 83 14.28 8.93 -18.82
CA ALA A 83 14.60 9.03 -17.40
C ALA A 83 13.37 9.39 -16.54
N LYS A 84 12.48 10.27 -17.04
CA LYS A 84 11.20 10.56 -16.37
C LYS A 84 10.27 9.35 -16.30
N ASP A 85 10.20 8.56 -17.36
CA ASP A 85 9.38 7.36 -17.41
C ASP A 85 9.88 6.32 -16.41
N TYR A 86 11.19 6.14 -16.27
CA TYR A 86 11.79 5.27 -15.26
C TYR A 86 11.50 5.75 -13.84
N LYS A 87 11.56 7.05 -13.59
CA LYS A 87 11.18 7.62 -12.29
C LYS A 87 9.72 7.37 -11.94
N SER A 88 8.83 7.49 -12.90
CA SER A 88 7.41 7.14 -12.75
C SER A 88 7.22 5.63 -12.48
N GLY A 89 8.03 4.79 -13.13
CA GLY A 89 8.07 3.35 -12.89
C GLY A 89 8.42 3.01 -11.44
N ILE A 90 9.44 3.65 -10.86
CA ILE A 90 9.81 3.47 -9.44
C ILE A 90 8.66 3.88 -8.52
N ALA A 91 8.00 5.01 -8.77
CA ALA A 91 6.85 5.44 -7.98
C ALA A 91 5.71 4.42 -8.02
N THR A 92 5.47 3.80 -9.17
CA THR A 92 4.49 2.73 -9.33
C THR A 92 4.87 1.47 -8.54
N LEU A 93 6.15 1.08 -8.55
CA LEU A 93 6.65 -0.06 -7.76
C LEU A 93 6.55 0.20 -6.26
N ARG A 94 6.84 1.42 -5.79
CA ARG A 94 6.65 1.83 -4.38
C ARG A 94 5.18 1.71 -3.95
N ARG A 95 4.24 2.09 -4.82
CA ARG A 95 2.81 1.92 -4.56
C ARG A 95 2.42 0.45 -4.47
N LYS A 96 2.85 -0.39 -5.44
CA LYS A 96 2.63 -1.85 -5.41
C LYS A 96 3.20 -2.52 -4.16
N LEU A 97 4.39 -2.10 -3.71
CA LEU A 97 4.97 -2.58 -2.46
C LEU A 97 4.07 -2.27 -1.27
N LYS A 98 3.56 -1.04 -1.18
CA LYS A 98 2.63 -0.64 -0.11
C LYS A 98 1.32 -1.42 -0.16
N GLU A 99 0.76 -1.63 -1.34
CA GLU A 99 -0.44 -2.45 -1.56
C GLU A 99 -0.21 -3.91 -1.14
N ALA A 100 0.93 -4.52 -1.51
CA ALA A 100 1.30 -5.87 -1.11
C ALA A 100 1.48 -6.00 0.41
N GLN A 101 2.02 -4.99 1.08
CA GLN A 101 2.14 -4.96 2.54
C GLN A 101 0.77 -4.90 3.23
N THR A 102 -0.17 -4.11 2.73
CA THR A 102 -1.51 -3.94 3.31
C THR A 102 -2.45 -5.11 3.00
N ALA A 103 -2.41 -5.66 1.78
CA ALA A 103 -3.28 -6.77 1.38
C ALA A 103 -3.08 -8.03 2.23
N VAL A 104 -1.85 -8.33 2.62
CA VAL A 104 -1.56 -9.50 3.48
C VAL A 104 -2.00 -9.26 4.91
N THR A 105 -1.99 -8.02 5.40
CA THR A 105 -2.48 -7.70 6.75
C THR A 105 -3.97 -8.01 6.86
N THR A 106 -4.76 -7.70 5.84
CA THR A 106 -6.21 -8.02 5.82
C THR A 106 -6.47 -9.52 5.72
N LYS A 107 -5.79 -10.24 4.83
CA LYS A 107 -5.91 -11.72 4.72
C LYS A 107 -5.49 -12.43 6.01
N SER A 108 -4.43 -11.97 6.67
CA SER A 108 -3.99 -12.53 7.94
C SER A 108 -4.98 -12.26 9.07
N GLN A 109 -5.57 -11.07 9.12
CA GLN A 109 -6.61 -10.75 10.10
C GLN A 109 -7.88 -11.57 9.87
N GLU A 110 -8.26 -11.81 8.62
CA GLU A 110 -9.38 -12.69 8.27
C GLU A 110 -9.10 -14.16 8.63
N ALA A 111 -7.89 -14.65 8.35
CA ALA A 111 -7.47 -16.00 8.73
C ALA A 111 -7.43 -16.18 10.26
N GLN A 112 -6.86 -15.22 11.00
CA GLN A 112 -6.85 -15.23 12.47
C GLN A 112 -8.26 -15.14 13.05
N ARG A 113 -9.14 -14.33 12.46
CA ARG A 113 -10.55 -14.30 12.86
C ARG A 113 -11.23 -15.64 12.59
N ALA A 114 -11.04 -16.21 11.39
CA ALA A 114 -11.61 -17.52 11.06
C ALA A 114 -11.11 -18.63 12.00
N GLU A 115 -9.84 -18.61 12.38
CA GLU A 115 -9.24 -19.54 13.32
C GLU A 115 -9.80 -19.36 14.74
N LEU A 116 -9.91 -18.13 15.24
CA LEU A 116 -10.56 -17.82 16.52
C LEU A 116 -12.03 -18.26 16.54
N PHE A 117 -12.74 -18.08 15.42
CA PHE A 117 -14.14 -18.54 15.31
C PHE A 117 -14.27 -20.06 15.14
N SER A 118 -13.26 -20.75 14.60
CA SER A 118 -13.28 -22.22 14.45
C SER A 118 -12.94 -22.96 15.74
N VAL A 119 -12.14 -22.35 16.62
CA VAL A 119 -11.76 -22.90 17.94
C VAL A 119 -12.82 -22.59 19.00
N ALA A 120 -13.69 -21.61 18.77
CA ALA A 120 -14.79 -21.32 19.69
C ALA A 120 -15.79 -22.49 19.70
N ASP A 121 -15.91 -23.13 20.85
CA ASP A 121 -16.93 -24.16 21.15
C ASP A 121 -18.30 -23.65 20.62
N PRO A 122 -19.06 -24.49 19.88
CA PRO A 122 -20.35 -24.10 19.33
C PRO A 122 -21.36 -23.64 20.40
N THR A 123 -21.16 -24.02 21.67
CA THR A 123 -21.91 -23.51 22.80
C THR A 123 -21.60 -22.07 23.14
N LEU A 124 -20.31 -21.69 23.18
CA LEU A 124 -19.85 -20.31 23.41
C LEU A 124 -20.26 -19.36 22.27
N ARG A 125 -20.32 -19.87 21.06
CA ARG A 125 -20.79 -19.11 19.89
C ARG A 125 -22.27 -18.77 20.00
N LYS A 126 -23.12 -19.72 20.39
CA LYS A 126 -24.55 -19.49 20.63
C LYS A 126 -24.79 -18.54 21.80
N GLU A 127 -23.98 -18.62 22.86
CA GLU A 127 -24.05 -17.70 23.98
C GLU A 127 -23.66 -16.28 23.59
N ALA A 128 -22.61 -16.12 22.80
CA ALA A 128 -22.19 -14.82 22.28
C ALA A 128 -23.25 -14.20 21.35
N GLU A 129 -23.86 -14.99 20.47
CA GLU A 129 -24.94 -14.54 19.59
C GLU A 129 -26.20 -14.14 20.40
N THR A 130 -26.54 -14.89 21.45
CA THR A 130 -27.66 -14.55 22.34
C THR A 130 -27.40 -13.33 23.19
N GLN A 131 -26.19 -13.14 23.69
CA GLN A 131 -25.79 -11.92 24.40
C GLN A 131 -25.81 -10.69 23.50
N HIS A 132 -25.29 -10.81 22.27
CA HIS A 132 -25.32 -9.73 21.29
C HIS A 132 -26.76 -9.36 20.91
N ALA A 133 -27.64 -10.32 20.70
CA ALA A 133 -29.06 -10.07 20.45
C ALA A 133 -29.76 -9.37 21.64
N ARG A 134 -29.43 -9.75 22.88
CA ARG A 134 -29.95 -9.10 24.09
C ARG A 134 -29.46 -7.65 24.22
N LEU A 135 -28.19 -7.39 23.89
CA LEU A 135 -27.63 -6.03 23.89
C LEU A 135 -28.31 -5.14 22.85
N LEU A 136 -28.53 -5.62 21.63
CA LEU A 136 -29.24 -4.90 20.59
C LEU A 136 -30.68 -4.58 21.02
N GLN A 137 -31.41 -5.56 21.60
CA GLN A 137 -32.76 -5.36 22.10
C GLN A 137 -32.83 -4.35 23.26
N SER A 138 -31.82 -4.37 24.15
CA SER A 138 -31.68 -3.42 25.24
C SER A 138 -31.44 -2.00 24.72
N THR A 139 -30.57 -1.85 23.72
CA THR A 139 -30.29 -0.54 23.08
C THR A 139 -31.53 0.00 22.38
N GLU A 140 -32.29 -0.84 21.69
CA GLU A 140 -33.55 -0.43 21.06
C GLU A 140 -34.61 0.02 22.08
N ARG A 141 -34.72 -0.67 23.23
CA ARG A 141 -35.61 -0.27 24.32
C ARG A 141 -35.21 1.07 24.93
N MET A 142 -33.91 1.29 25.15
CA MET A 142 -33.38 2.57 25.63
C MET A 142 -33.67 3.69 24.65
N GLN A 143 -33.47 3.45 23.34
CA GLN A 143 -33.73 4.42 22.30
C GLN A 143 -35.22 4.79 22.22
N LYS A 144 -36.12 3.80 22.26
CA LYS A 144 -37.58 4.01 22.35
C LYS A 144 -38.00 4.74 23.64
N GLY A 145 -37.30 4.45 24.75
CA GLY A 145 -37.51 5.18 26.04
C GLY A 145 -37.09 6.66 25.92
N THR A 146 -35.96 6.94 25.32
CA THR A 146 -35.45 8.29 25.09
C THR A 146 -36.36 9.07 24.15
N ASP A 147 -36.86 8.43 23.10
CA ASP A 147 -37.81 9.07 22.15
C ASP A 147 -39.15 9.39 22.81
N LYS A 148 -39.69 8.50 23.69
CA LYS A 148 -40.88 8.76 24.47
C LYS A 148 -40.69 9.91 25.46
N LEU A 149 -39.56 10.00 26.15
CA LEU A 149 -39.21 11.10 27.04
C LEU A 149 -39.07 12.42 26.27
N ARG A 150 -38.48 12.39 25.07
CA ARG A 150 -38.39 13.58 24.20
C ARG A 150 -39.78 14.06 23.74
N ALA A 151 -40.64 13.12 23.35
CA ALA A 151 -42.02 13.43 22.97
C ALA A 151 -42.86 13.99 24.17
N ALA A 152 -42.72 13.38 25.35
CA ALA A 152 -43.40 13.88 26.56
C ALA A 152 -42.93 15.27 26.96
N ARG A 153 -41.66 15.61 26.76
CA ARG A 153 -41.11 16.95 27.03
C ARG A 153 -41.62 18.01 26.04
N GLN A 154 -41.96 17.61 24.82
CA GLN A 154 -42.58 18.53 23.83
C GLN A 154 -44.07 18.81 24.10
N VAL A 155 -44.76 17.91 24.80
CA VAL A 155 -46.21 18.02 25.08
C VAL A 155 -46.47 18.73 26.42
N ALA A 156 -45.46 18.91 27.29
CA ALA A 156 -45.63 19.64 28.55
C ALA A 156 -45.78 21.15 28.28
N PRO A 157 -46.92 21.76 28.60
CA PRO A 157 -47.09 23.21 28.45
C PRO A 157 -46.16 23.95 29.40
N PRO A 158 -45.70 25.17 29.06
CA PRO A 158 -44.90 25.97 29.98
C PRO A 158 -45.75 26.28 31.23
N SER A 159 -45.20 25.99 32.40
CA SER A 159 -45.84 26.29 33.68
C SER A 159 -46.07 27.79 33.77
N PRO A 160 -47.28 28.27 34.08
CA PRO A 160 -47.53 29.71 34.28
C PRO A 160 -46.74 30.15 35.49
N ALA A 161 -46.07 31.31 35.35
CA ALA A 161 -45.42 32.04 36.45
C ALA A 161 -46.44 32.68 37.38
#